data_fcd982fe07603cbf5a54c7b92c86897a
#
_entry.id   fcd982fe07603cbf5a54c7b92c86897a
#
_cell.length_a   1.000
_cell.length_b   1.000
_cell.length_c   1.000
_cell.angle_alpha   90.00
_cell.angle_beta   90.00
_cell.angle_gamma   90.00
#
_symmetry.space_group_name_H-M   'P 1'
#
loop_
_entity.id
_entity.type
_entity.pdbx_description
1 polymer ?
#
loop_
_entity_poly.entity_id
_entity_poly.type
_entity_poly.pdbx_seq_one_letter_code
_entity_poly.pdbx_strand_id
1 'polypeptide(L)'
;RVPANLTPVRSTDPFFSEPVFTDFAQLVYARAHEMRGAGIREPLEAWMTRDAIDKLFADRADLASVSEVVFGATRVVQAATEGGFVRIDVEFESNLTEVRAGVRAQVLCSERWSFRRKAGVRSPAPERMKALGCAGCGSTLEPRTDGTCPSCGAVRRGGLTQWEVGAIPFANRRPL
;
A
#
# COMPACT_ATOMS: atom_id res chain seq x y z
N ARG A 1 -10.25 20.85 -7.39
CA ARG A 1 -10.16 20.13 -6.12
C ARG A 1 -8.91 20.60 -5.38
N VAL A 2 -9.02 20.96 -4.10
CA VAL A 2 -7.90 21.46 -3.30
C VAL A 2 -6.91 20.31 -3.05
N PRO A 3 -5.60 20.48 -3.32
CA PRO A 3 -4.59 19.50 -2.99
C PRO A 3 -4.57 19.19 -1.48
N ALA A 4 -4.22 17.95 -1.12
CA ALA A 4 -4.07 17.58 0.28
C ALA A 4 -2.94 18.37 0.94
N ASN A 5 -3.14 18.73 2.21
CA ASN A 5 -2.08 19.36 3.00
C ASN A 5 -1.11 18.28 3.49
N LEU A 6 0.09 18.26 2.93
CA LEU A 6 1.15 17.31 3.28
C LEU A 6 2.14 17.83 4.34
N THR A 7 1.84 18.98 4.95
CA THR A 7 2.69 19.54 6.02
C THR A 7 2.98 18.53 7.14
N PRO A 8 2.01 17.71 7.61
CA PRO A 8 2.29 16.72 8.66
C PRO A 8 3.42 15.74 8.31
N VAL A 9 3.62 15.47 7.03
CA VAL A 9 4.70 14.59 6.54
C VAL A 9 5.98 15.40 6.30
N ARG A 10 5.87 16.48 5.51
CA ARG A 10 7.03 17.25 5.04
C ARG A 10 7.77 17.99 6.14
N SER A 11 7.09 18.33 7.23
CA SER A 11 7.72 19.02 8.36
C SER A 11 8.84 18.20 9.03
N THR A 12 8.78 16.88 8.96
CA THR A 12 9.74 15.97 9.58
C THR A 12 10.52 15.11 8.58
N ASP A 13 10.11 15.13 7.33
CA ASP A 13 10.74 14.35 6.26
C ASP A 13 11.03 15.22 5.03
N PRO A 14 12.22 15.83 4.94
CA PRO A 14 12.56 16.71 3.84
C PRO A 14 12.67 16.02 2.49
N PHE A 15 12.88 14.71 2.46
CA PHE A 15 12.97 13.91 1.23
C PHE A 15 11.66 13.20 0.86
N PHE A 16 10.56 13.49 1.56
CA PHE A 16 9.28 12.93 1.18
C PHE A 16 8.88 13.39 -0.24
N SER A 17 8.64 12.42 -1.11
CA SER A 17 8.18 12.64 -2.48
C SER A 17 6.79 12.05 -2.67
N GLU A 18 5.80 12.89 -2.94
CA GLU A 18 4.44 12.44 -3.21
C GLU A 18 4.36 11.51 -4.44
N PRO A 19 5.04 11.79 -5.58
CA PRO A 19 5.06 10.86 -6.71
C PRO A 19 5.61 9.47 -6.35
N VAL A 20 6.72 9.41 -5.62
CA VAL A 20 7.30 8.14 -5.19
C VAL A 20 6.38 7.40 -4.23
N PHE A 21 5.77 8.12 -3.30
CA PHE A 21 4.77 7.55 -2.40
C PHE A 21 3.55 7.01 -3.17
N THR A 22 3.06 7.74 -4.16
CA THR A 22 1.93 7.32 -4.99
C THR A 22 2.26 6.06 -5.78
N ASP A 23 3.45 5.98 -6.37
CA ASP A 23 3.92 4.76 -7.06
C ASP A 23 3.96 3.57 -6.10
N PHE A 24 4.50 3.75 -4.91
CA PHE A 24 4.49 2.74 -3.86
C PHE A 24 3.06 2.31 -3.51
N ALA A 25 2.17 3.26 -3.28
CA ALA A 25 0.78 2.98 -2.92
C ALA A 25 0.05 2.18 -4.01
N GLN A 26 0.27 2.51 -5.28
CA GLN A 26 -0.28 1.77 -6.41
C GLN A 26 0.26 0.34 -6.48
N LEU A 27 1.56 0.15 -6.29
CA LEU A 27 2.16 -1.18 -6.30
C LEU A 27 1.63 -2.06 -5.16
N VAL A 28 1.50 -1.51 -3.95
CA VAL A 28 0.93 -2.24 -2.81
C VAL A 28 -0.53 -2.58 -3.08
N TYR A 29 -1.32 -1.64 -3.58
CA TYR A 29 -2.72 -1.85 -3.93
C TYR A 29 -2.90 -2.98 -4.95
N ALA A 30 -2.18 -2.92 -6.07
CA ALA A 30 -2.27 -3.92 -7.12
C ALA A 30 -1.87 -5.30 -6.61
N ARG A 31 -0.74 -5.40 -5.90
CA ARG A 31 -0.24 -6.65 -5.33
C ARG A 31 -1.19 -7.23 -4.29
N ALA A 32 -1.74 -6.38 -3.44
CA ALA A 32 -2.71 -6.79 -2.42
C ALA A 32 -3.97 -7.40 -3.05
N HIS A 33 -4.49 -6.79 -4.11
CA HIS A 33 -5.65 -7.33 -4.82
C HIS A 33 -5.34 -8.65 -5.54
N GLU A 34 -4.18 -8.77 -6.17
CA GLU A 34 -3.76 -10.03 -6.80
C GLU A 34 -3.65 -11.16 -5.75
N MET A 35 -3.07 -10.86 -4.58
CA MET A 35 -2.96 -11.82 -3.49
C MET A 35 -4.30 -12.13 -2.84
N ARG A 36 -5.21 -11.15 -2.76
CA ARG A 36 -6.60 -11.38 -2.38
C ARG A 36 -7.24 -12.41 -3.32
N GLY A 37 -7.02 -12.27 -4.61
CA GLY A 37 -7.51 -13.23 -5.60
C GLY A 37 -6.94 -14.64 -5.40
N ALA A 38 -5.64 -14.73 -5.17
CA ALA A 38 -4.94 -16.00 -4.99
C ALA A 38 -5.17 -16.64 -3.60
N GLY A 39 -5.72 -15.90 -2.63
CA GLY A 39 -5.88 -16.39 -1.26
C GLY A 39 -4.58 -16.45 -0.46
N ILE A 40 -3.58 -15.66 -0.83
CA ILE A 40 -2.25 -15.66 -0.22
C ILE A 40 -2.09 -14.41 0.65
N ARG A 41 -1.93 -14.60 1.95
CA ARG A 41 -1.85 -13.50 2.93
C ARG A 41 -0.43 -13.14 3.34
N GLU A 42 0.45 -14.11 3.48
CA GLU A 42 1.77 -13.93 4.09
C GLU A 42 2.61 -12.80 3.50
N PRO A 43 2.79 -12.68 2.17
CA PRO A 43 3.61 -11.61 1.62
C PRO A 43 3.09 -10.21 1.91
N LEU A 44 1.81 -10.05 2.21
CA LEU A 44 1.19 -8.76 2.53
C LEU A 44 1.57 -8.25 3.92
N GLU A 45 2.01 -9.12 4.82
CA GLU A 45 2.39 -8.74 6.19
C GLU A 45 3.58 -7.76 6.23
N ALA A 46 4.37 -7.68 5.15
CA ALA A 46 5.43 -6.70 5.02
C ALA A 46 4.92 -5.26 4.80
N TRP A 47 3.68 -5.09 4.30
CA TRP A 47 3.13 -3.80 3.89
C TRP A 47 1.75 -3.48 4.45
N MET A 48 1.14 -4.42 5.15
CA MET A 48 -0.22 -4.26 5.66
C MET A 48 -0.33 -4.81 7.07
N THR A 49 -1.11 -4.14 7.91
CA THR A 49 -1.49 -4.67 9.21
C THR A 49 -2.44 -5.85 9.06
N ARG A 50 -2.54 -6.68 10.09
CA ARG A 50 -3.49 -7.81 10.11
C ARG A 50 -4.92 -7.33 9.87
N ASP A 51 -5.34 -6.24 10.54
CA ASP A 51 -6.70 -5.70 10.38
C ASP A 51 -6.97 -5.25 8.95
N ALA A 52 -6.01 -4.61 8.30
CA ALA A 52 -6.13 -4.22 6.90
C ALA A 52 -6.23 -5.43 5.97
N ILE A 53 -5.43 -6.47 6.21
CA ILE A 53 -5.49 -7.73 5.46
C ILE A 53 -6.85 -8.41 5.67
N ASP A 54 -7.34 -8.50 6.90
CA ASP A 54 -8.65 -9.08 7.21
C ASP A 54 -9.78 -8.34 6.49
N LYS A 55 -9.72 -7.02 6.45
CA LYS A 55 -10.69 -6.19 5.70
C LYS A 55 -10.62 -6.47 4.20
N LEU A 56 -9.42 -6.54 3.64
CA LEU A 56 -9.22 -6.84 2.21
C LEU A 56 -9.75 -8.22 1.83
N PHE A 57 -9.55 -9.22 2.70
CA PHE A 57 -9.93 -10.61 2.47
C PHE A 57 -11.36 -10.96 2.90
N ALA A 58 -12.12 -10.01 3.45
CA ALA A 58 -13.48 -10.25 3.92
C ALA A 58 -14.45 -10.67 2.79
N ASP A 59 -14.22 -10.20 1.57
CA ASP A 59 -15.05 -10.49 0.39
C ASP A 59 -14.31 -11.40 -0.59
N ARG A 60 -14.19 -12.67 -0.25
CA ARG A 60 -13.54 -13.68 -1.10
C ARG A 60 -14.43 -14.83 -1.52
N ALA A 61 -15.74 -14.78 -1.24
CA ALA A 61 -16.65 -15.85 -1.65
C ALA A 61 -16.54 -16.15 -3.15
N ASP A 62 -16.25 -17.40 -3.50
CA ASP A 62 -16.08 -17.89 -4.88
C ASP A 62 -14.99 -17.18 -5.69
N LEU A 63 -14.17 -16.34 -5.08
CA LEU A 63 -13.08 -15.65 -5.75
C LEU A 63 -11.90 -16.60 -6.00
N ALA A 64 -11.54 -16.77 -7.27
CA ALA A 64 -10.43 -17.62 -7.69
C ALA A 64 -9.19 -16.82 -8.09
N SER A 65 -9.37 -15.64 -8.69
CA SER A 65 -8.25 -14.78 -9.09
C SER A 65 -8.65 -13.32 -9.22
N VAL A 66 -7.67 -12.45 -9.07
CA VAL A 66 -7.72 -11.03 -9.42
C VAL A 66 -6.52 -10.73 -10.30
N SER A 67 -6.74 -10.02 -11.39
CA SER A 67 -5.70 -9.65 -12.35
C SER A 67 -6.02 -8.32 -13.04
N GLU A 68 -5.09 -7.85 -13.84
CA GLU A 68 -5.30 -6.69 -14.72
C GLU A 68 -5.77 -5.44 -13.96
N VAL A 69 -5.07 -5.09 -12.89
CA VAL A 69 -5.37 -3.88 -12.12
C VAL A 69 -4.96 -2.65 -12.93
N VAL A 70 -5.92 -1.80 -13.26
CA VAL A 70 -5.74 -0.56 -14.02
C VAL A 70 -6.24 0.60 -13.20
N PHE A 71 -5.40 1.60 -12.99
CA PHE A 71 -5.75 2.79 -12.23
C PHE A 71 -6.40 3.84 -13.13
N GLY A 72 -7.62 4.26 -12.78
CA GLY A 72 -8.28 5.43 -13.34
C GLY A 72 -7.86 6.71 -12.63
N ALA A 73 -7.74 6.66 -11.30
CA ALA A 73 -7.25 7.77 -10.49
C ALA A 73 -6.63 7.26 -9.18
N THR A 74 -5.60 7.96 -8.74
CA THR A 74 -4.99 7.78 -7.43
C THR A 74 -4.75 9.16 -6.83
N ARG A 75 -5.30 9.42 -5.65
CA ARG A 75 -5.26 10.75 -5.02
C ARG A 75 -4.90 10.64 -3.55
N VAL A 76 -3.89 11.38 -3.14
CA VAL A 76 -3.68 11.67 -1.71
C VAL A 76 -4.78 12.65 -1.30
N VAL A 77 -5.55 12.31 -0.28
CA VAL A 77 -6.69 13.13 0.15
C VAL A 77 -6.51 13.74 1.52
N GLN A 78 -5.69 13.15 2.37
CA GLN A 78 -5.43 13.65 3.70
C GLN A 78 -4.08 13.16 4.22
N ALA A 79 -3.42 13.98 5.02
CA ALA A 79 -2.28 13.58 5.84
C ALA A 79 -2.49 14.10 7.27
N ALA A 80 -2.09 13.30 8.25
CA ALA A 80 -2.21 13.65 9.66
C ALA A 80 -1.13 12.96 10.50
N THR A 81 -0.82 13.54 11.66
CA THR A 81 -0.03 12.88 12.70
C THR A 81 -1.01 12.33 13.73
N GLU A 82 -0.91 11.07 14.07
CA GLU A 82 -1.87 10.39 14.93
C GLU A 82 -1.21 9.23 15.70
N GLY A 83 -1.29 9.26 17.03
CA GLY A 83 -0.85 8.14 17.87
C GLY A 83 0.61 7.72 17.67
N GLY A 84 1.53 8.64 17.42
CA GLY A 84 2.94 8.32 17.15
C GLY A 84 3.21 7.88 15.70
N PHE A 85 2.22 7.97 14.83
CA PHE A 85 2.33 7.68 13.40
C PHE A 85 2.05 8.92 12.56
N VAL A 86 2.65 8.96 11.37
CA VAL A 86 2.22 9.82 10.28
C VAL A 86 1.33 8.98 9.38
N ARG A 87 0.13 9.48 9.08
CA ARG A 87 -0.87 8.81 8.24
C ARG A 87 -1.08 9.60 6.96
N ILE A 88 -1.19 8.89 5.85
CA ILE A 88 -1.62 9.42 4.55
C ILE A 88 -2.78 8.57 4.05
N ASP A 89 -3.90 9.22 3.77
CA ASP A 89 -5.07 8.58 3.17
C ASP A 89 -5.03 8.76 1.65
N VAL A 90 -5.23 7.66 0.94
CA VAL A 90 -5.22 7.60 -0.52
C VAL A 90 -6.55 7.06 -1.02
N GLU A 91 -7.13 7.76 -1.97
CA GLU A 91 -8.28 7.28 -2.76
C GLU A 91 -7.79 6.66 -4.05
N PHE A 92 -8.27 5.44 -4.32
CA PHE A 92 -8.06 4.72 -5.56
C PHE A 92 -9.37 4.57 -6.31
N GLU A 93 -9.34 4.89 -7.59
CA GLU A 93 -10.34 4.45 -8.56
C GLU A 93 -9.63 3.54 -9.54
N SER A 94 -10.08 2.30 -9.64
CA SER A 94 -9.43 1.30 -10.47
C SER A 94 -10.44 0.35 -11.09
N ASN A 95 -10.00 -0.32 -12.14
CA ASN A 95 -10.65 -1.49 -12.70
C ASN A 95 -9.74 -2.69 -12.48
N LEU A 96 -10.33 -3.81 -12.19
CA LEU A 96 -9.61 -5.08 -12.13
C LEU A 96 -10.49 -6.20 -12.68
N THR A 97 -9.88 -7.33 -12.98
CA THR A 97 -10.57 -8.51 -13.45
C THR A 97 -10.65 -9.52 -12.33
N GLU A 98 -11.86 -9.93 -11.97
CA GLU A 98 -12.12 -11.00 -11.01
C GLU A 98 -12.63 -12.25 -11.74
N VAL A 99 -12.21 -13.42 -11.28
CA VAL A 99 -12.85 -14.69 -11.61
C VAL A 99 -13.54 -15.21 -10.35
N ARG A 100 -14.87 -15.29 -10.40
CA ARG A 100 -15.71 -15.81 -9.32
C ARG A 100 -16.62 -16.90 -9.84
N ALA A 101 -16.66 -18.05 -9.16
CA ALA A 101 -17.49 -19.19 -9.58
C ALA A 101 -17.31 -19.53 -11.07
N GLY A 102 -16.09 -19.43 -11.59
CA GLY A 102 -15.77 -19.68 -12.99
C GLY A 102 -16.15 -18.57 -13.98
N VAL A 103 -16.71 -17.45 -13.49
CA VAL A 103 -17.10 -16.30 -14.32
C VAL A 103 -16.05 -15.20 -14.23
N ARG A 104 -15.53 -14.78 -15.38
CA ARG A 104 -14.62 -13.65 -15.51
C ARG A 104 -15.42 -12.35 -15.67
N ALA A 105 -15.15 -11.37 -14.84
CA ALA A 105 -15.82 -10.07 -14.90
C ALA A 105 -14.85 -8.94 -14.59
N GLN A 106 -15.05 -7.79 -15.23
CA GLN A 106 -14.41 -6.56 -14.84
C GLN A 106 -15.16 -5.94 -13.65
N VAL A 107 -14.41 -5.43 -12.69
CA VAL A 107 -14.92 -4.84 -11.46
C VAL A 107 -14.38 -3.42 -11.33
N LEU A 108 -15.30 -2.49 -11.13
CA LEU A 108 -14.97 -1.11 -10.82
C LEU A 108 -14.79 -0.97 -9.31
N CYS A 109 -13.64 -0.46 -8.90
CA CYS A 109 -13.29 -0.27 -7.50
C CYS A 109 -13.16 1.21 -7.17
N SER A 110 -13.76 1.61 -6.05
CA SER A 110 -13.56 2.90 -5.42
C SER A 110 -13.22 2.65 -3.96
N GLU A 111 -11.98 2.91 -3.58
CA GLU A 111 -11.48 2.53 -2.27
C GLU A 111 -10.66 3.66 -1.65
N ARG A 112 -10.72 3.76 -0.31
CA ARG A 112 -9.82 4.60 0.47
C ARG A 112 -8.97 3.73 1.36
N TRP A 113 -7.64 3.91 1.28
CA TRP A 113 -6.65 3.19 2.07
C TRP A 113 -5.86 4.17 2.92
N SER A 114 -5.66 3.83 4.18
CA SER A 114 -4.84 4.62 5.10
C SER A 114 -3.47 3.98 5.23
N PHE A 115 -2.46 4.69 4.75
CA PHE A 115 -1.05 4.32 4.93
C PHE A 115 -0.51 5.01 6.15
N ARG A 116 0.36 4.34 6.90
CA ARG A 116 0.99 4.91 8.07
C ARG A 116 2.47 4.55 8.14
N ARG A 117 3.21 5.39 8.80
CA ARG A 117 4.61 5.19 9.13
C ARG A 117 4.89 5.76 10.51
N LYS A 118 5.75 5.11 11.29
CA LYS A 118 6.13 5.63 12.60
C LYS A 118 6.70 7.04 12.46
N ALA A 119 6.25 7.95 13.32
CA ALA A 119 6.77 9.31 13.35
C ALA A 119 8.28 9.30 13.59
N GLY A 120 9.02 10.16 12.87
CA GLY A 120 10.48 10.21 12.94
C GLY A 120 11.20 9.34 11.92
N VAL A 121 10.52 8.39 11.28
CA VAL A 121 11.08 7.67 10.14
C VAL A 121 11.13 8.62 8.94
N ARG A 122 12.27 8.64 8.25
CA ARG A 122 12.50 9.53 7.10
C ARG A 122 12.65 8.73 5.81
N SER A 123 12.24 9.35 4.71
CA SER A 123 12.50 8.85 3.37
C SER A 123 14.01 8.83 3.11
N PRO A 124 14.51 7.83 2.36
CA PRO A 124 15.91 7.82 1.96
C PRO A 124 16.23 9.00 1.03
N ALA A 125 17.52 9.33 0.91
CA ALA A 125 17.98 10.33 -0.05
C ALA A 125 17.53 9.94 -1.48
N PRO A 126 17.31 10.92 -2.39
CA PRO A 126 16.77 10.66 -3.73
C PRO A 126 17.50 9.57 -4.52
N GLU A 127 18.81 9.48 -4.40
CA GLU A 127 19.63 8.47 -5.08
C GLU A 127 19.41 7.03 -4.59
N ARG A 128 18.78 6.85 -3.43
CA ARG A 128 18.43 5.54 -2.84
C ARG A 128 16.94 5.22 -2.89
N MET A 129 16.15 6.12 -3.44
CA MET A 129 14.70 6.03 -3.39
C MET A 129 14.17 5.10 -4.46
N LYS A 130 13.48 4.02 -4.04
CA LYS A 130 12.78 3.07 -4.91
C LYS A 130 11.43 2.71 -4.29
N ALA A 131 10.41 2.53 -5.13
CA ALA A 131 9.02 2.36 -4.69
C ALA A 131 8.82 1.22 -3.68
N LEU A 132 9.36 0.05 -3.93
CA LEU A 132 9.29 -1.12 -3.02
C LEU A 132 10.65 -1.50 -2.45
N GLY A 133 11.60 -0.57 -2.46
CA GLY A 133 12.92 -0.81 -1.95
C GLY A 133 13.03 -0.74 -0.43
N CYS A 134 14.16 -1.23 0.07
CA CYS A 134 14.51 -1.07 1.48
C CYS A 134 14.70 0.42 1.82
N ALA A 135 14.06 0.88 2.88
CA ALA A 135 14.19 2.25 3.35
C ALA A 135 15.64 2.64 3.73
N GLY A 136 16.45 1.66 4.14
CA GLY A 136 17.86 1.88 4.50
C GLY A 136 18.81 2.00 3.32
N CYS A 137 18.67 1.15 2.32
CA CYS A 137 19.63 1.06 1.20
C CYS A 137 19.02 1.10 -0.20
N GLY A 138 17.69 1.09 -0.31
CA GLY A 138 16.98 1.10 -1.58
C GLY A 138 16.96 -0.24 -2.34
N SER A 139 17.53 -1.32 -1.78
CA SER A 139 17.52 -2.64 -2.41
C SER A 139 16.10 -3.12 -2.69
N THR A 140 15.87 -3.65 -3.88
CA THR A 140 14.59 -4.24 -4.28
C THR A 140 14.51 -5.74 -4.02
N LEU A 141 15.56 -6.34 -3.44
CA LEU A 141 15.56 -7.75 -3.07
C LEU A 141 14.48 -8.02 -2.00
N GLU A 142 13.84 -9.17 -2.11
CA GLU A 142 12.86 -9.58 -1.11
C GLU A 142 13.51 -9.69 0.27
N PRO A 143 12.81 -9.29 1.35
CA PRO A 143 13.34 -9.44 2.70
C PRO A 143 13.58 -10.90 3.03
N ARG A 144 14.52 -11.15 3.95
CA ARG A 144 14.70 -12.48 4.53
C ARG A 144 13.46 -12.86 5.36
N THR A 145 13.35 -14.14 5.70
CA THR A 145 12.24 -14.66 6.51
C THR A 145 12.10 -13.97 7.89
N ASP A 146 13.19 -13.45 8.42
CA ASP A 146 13.19 -12.66 9.67
C ASP A 146 12.80 -11.17 9.48
N GLY A 147 12.49 -10.76 8.24
CA GLY A 147 12.13 -9.40 7.90
C GLY A 147 13.30 -8.47 7.66
N THR A 148 14.54 -8.98 7.63
CA THR A 148 15.73 -8.15 7.38
C THR A 148 16.02 -8.01 5.88
N CYS A 149 16.60 -6.87 5.50
CA CYS A 149 17.07 -6.64 4.15
C CYS A 149 18.32 -7.49 3.87
N PRO A 150 18.35 -8.28 2.79
CA PRO A 150 19.52 -9.09 2.47
C PRO A 150 20.77 -8.27 2.07
N SER A 151 20.58 -6.99 1.70
CA SER A 151 21.69 -6.11 1.30
C SER A 151 22.31 -5.33 2.44
N CYS A 152 21.48 -4.76 3.36
CA CYS A 152 22.00 -3.90 4.44
C CYS A 152 21.65 -4.40 5.85
N GLY A 153 20.87 -5.46 5.99
CA GLY A 153 20.48 -6.01 7.28
C GLY A 153 19.42 -5.21 8.03
N ALA A 154 18.92 -4.09 7.49
CA ALA A 154 17.86 -3.32 8.13
C ALA A 154 16.55 -4.11 8.21
N VAL A 155 15.82 -3.95 9.31
CA VAL A 155 14.50 -4.57 9.46
C VAL A 155 13.51 -3.92 8.52
N ARG A 156 12.84 -4.73 7.71
CA ARG A 156 11.84 -4.30 6.71
C ARG A 156 10.43 -4.70 7.12
N ARG A 157 10.11 -4.53 8.37
CA ARG A 157 8.73 -4.69 8.86
C ARG A 157 7.96 -3.41 8.60
N GLY A 158 6.74 -3.56 8.13
CA GLY A 158 5.86 -2.46 7.81
C GLY A 158 5.70 -1.49 8.98
N GLY A 159 5.58 -0.21 8.70
CA GLY A 159 5.36 0.86 9.64
C GLY A 159 6.59 1.30 10.45
N LEU A 160 7.62 0.48 10.58
CA LEU A 160 8.83 0.81 11.34
C LEU A 160 9.87 1.54 10.51
N THR A 161 10.13 1.07 9.29
CA THR A 161 11.13 1.62 8.38
C THR A 161 10.55 2.09 7.06
N GLN A 162 9.30 1.74 6.76
CA GLN A 162 8.58 2.11 5.55
C GLN A 162 7.08 2.26 5.83
N TRP A 163 6.36 2.77 4.83
CA TRP A 163 4.91 2.89 4.89
C TRP A 163 4.25 1.52 4.87
N GLU A 164 3.18 1.38 5.66
CA GLU A 164 2.30 0.23 5.63
C GLU A 164 0.84 0.65 5.55
N VAL A 165 -0.02 -0.20 5.03
CA VAL A 165 -1.47 -0.01 5.08
C VAL A 165 -1.94 -0.37 6.49
N GLY A 166 -2.42 0.61 7.24
CA GLY A 166 -2.96 0.41 8.59
C GLY A 166 -4.46 0.13 8.62
N ALA A 167 -5.19 0.63 7.62
CA ALA A 167 -6.63 0.45 7.51
C ALA A 167 -7.12 0.62 6.07
N ILE A 168 -8.29 0.05 5.79
CA ILE A 168 -9.07 0.28 4.56
C ILE A 168 -10.43 0.81 5.00
N PRO A 169 -10.56 2.13 5.25
CA PRO A 169 -11.81 2.67 5.80
C PRO A 169 -13.00 2.62 4.84
N PHE A 170 -12.74 2.54 3.54
CA PHE A 170 -13.79 2.46 2.54
C PHE A 170 -13.38 1.56 1.39
N ALA A 171 -14.27 0.67 0.97
CA ALA A 171 -14.11 -0.15 -0.21
C ALA A 171 -15.48 -0.42 -0.84
N ASN A 172 -15.63 -0.01 -2.09
CA ASN A 172 -16.79 -0.32 -2.92
C ASN A 172 -16.31 -0.97 -4.21
N ARG A 173 -16.74 -2.19 -4.45
CA ARG A 173 -16.38 -2.97 -5.63
C ARG A 173 -17.66 -3.47 -6.28
N ARG A 174 -17.84 -3.18 -7.56
CA ARG A 174 -19.03 -3.58 -8.30
C ARG A 174 -18.66 -4.07 -9.70
N PRO A 175 -19.27 -5.15 -10.18
CA PRO A 175 -19.14 -5.55 -11.57
C PRO A 175 -19.57 -4.42 -12.51
N LEU A 176 -18.87 -4.31 -13.66
CA LEU A 176 -19.25 -3.42 -14.75
C LEU A 176 -20.43 -4.01 -15.55
#